data_1bca627180ee59207990f0c11273876f
#
_entry.id   1bca627180ee59207990f0c11273876f
#
_cell.length_a   1.000
_cell.length_b   1.000
_cell.length_c   1.000
_cell.angle_alpha   90.00
_cell.angle_beta   90.00
_cell.angle_gamma   90.00
#
_symmetry.space_group_name_H-M   'P 1'
#
loop_
_entity.id
_entity.type
_entity.pdbx_description
1 polymer ?
#
loop_
_entity_poly.entity_id
_entity_poly.type
_entity_poly.pdbx_seq_one_letter_code
_entity_poly.pdbx_strand_id
1 'polypeptide(L)'
;HLAALLTIFIWGTTFISTKILLKDFQPIEILLFRFLLGAAALFLVCPRRMKGTSPKQELTLAAAGLCGICLYYLLENIALTYTMASNVGIMLSVVPFLTAILTHWFLRGEEKLRLHFFLGFLVAIVGICLISFNGAQLAWNPKGDWLALLAAFVWACYSILTRKISAWGYPTVLITRRV
;
A
#
# COMPACT_ATOMS: atom_id res chain seq x y z
N HIS A 1 -12.68 14.94 -3.06
CA HIS A 1 -11.85 15.41 -1.94
C HIS A 1 -12.25 14.77 -0.60
N LEU A 2 -13.56 14.69 -0.27
CA LEU A 2 -14.02 14.08 0.99
C LEU A 2 -13.63 12.59 1.11
N ALA A 3 -13.82 11.81 0.05
CA ALA A 3 -13.41 10.40 0.03
C ALA A 3 -11.90 10.23 0.25
N ALA A 4 -11.07 11.10 -0.33
CA ALA A 4 -9.63 11.07 -0.12
C ALA A 4 -9.26 11.38 1.34
N LEU A 5 -9.88 12.37 1.95
CA LEU A 5 -9.67 12.71 3.36
C LEU A 5 -10.06 11.54 4.28
N LEU A 6 -11.22 10.93 4.05
CA LEU A 6 -11.67 9.75 4.80
C LEU A 6 -10.68 8.58 4.65
N THR A 7 -10.18 8.33 3.44
CA THR A 7 -9.20 7.28 3.19
C THR A 7 -7.91 7.52 3.96
N ILE A 8 -7.38 8.75 3.92
CA ILE A 8 -6.15 9.12 4.65
C ILE A 8 -6.35 8.95 6.17
N PHE A 9 -7.49 9.38 6.69
CA PHE A 9 -7.81 9.22 8.11
C PHE A 9 -7.88 7.75 8.52
N ILE A 10 -8.58 6.91 7.74
CA ILE A 10 -8.66 5.46 7.97
C ILE A 10 -7.25 4.83 7.91
N TRP A 11 -6.45 5.16 6.92
CA TRP A 11 -5.09 4.64 6.79
C TRP A 11 -4.20 5.06 7.97
N GLY A 12 -4.28 6.32 8.41
CA GLY A 12 -3.51 6.79 9.57
C GLY A 12 -3.85 6.03 10.86
N THR A 13 -5.11 5.68 11.07
CA THR A 13 -5.54 4.88 12.24
C THR A 13 -5.19 3.40 12.11
N THR A 14 -5.02 2.89 10.89
CA THR A 14 -4.75 1.46 10.63
C THR A 14 -3.43 1.00 11.24
N PHE A 15 -2.36 1.80 11.16
CA PHE A 15 -1.07 1.45 11.76
C PHE A 15 -1.15 1.28 13.28
N ILE A 16 -1.87 2.19 13.94
CA ILE A 16 -2.07 2.14 15.39
C ILE A 16 -2.90 0.93 15.77
N SER A 17 -4.01 0.70 15.08
CA SER A 17 -4.89 -0.46 15.30
C SER A 17 -4.13 -1.78 15.08
N THR A 18 -3.34 -1.90 14.02
CA THR A 18 -2.52 -3.08 13.76
C THR A 18 -1.48 -3.28 14.87
N LYS A 19 -0.83 -2.21 15.35
CA LYS A 19 0.15 -2.30 16.44
C LYS A 19 -0.49 -2.78 17.76
N ILE A 20 -1.75 -2.42 18.02
CA ILE A 20 -2.51 -2.91 19.18
C ILE A 20 -2.83 -4.39 19.01
N LEU A 21 -3.34 -4.79 17.83
CA LEU A 21 -3.69 -6.19 17.54
C LEU A 21 -2.47 -7.12 17.59
N LEU A 22 -1.29 -6.66 17.23
CA LEU A 22 -0.05 -7.43 17.30
C LEU A 22 0.40 -7.81 18.73
N LYS A 23 -0.31 -7.33 19.77
CA LYS A 23 -0.08 -7.77 21.14
C LYS A 23 -0.65 -9.17 21.39
N ASP A 24 -1.76 -9.51 20.71
CA ASP A 24 -2.54 -10.73 20.95
C ASP A 24 -2.58 -11.66 19.72
N PHE A 25 -2.36 -11.12 18.52
CA PHE A 25 -2.44 -11.84 17.25
C PHE A 25 -1.12 -11.79 16.48
N GLN A 26 -0.86 -12.84 15.72
CA GLN A 26 0.28 -12.87 14.80
C GLN A 26 0.00 -12.03 13.52
N PRO A 27 1.05 -11.52 12.85
CA PRO A 27 0.90 -10.73 11.60
C PRO A 27 0.03 -11.40 10.54
N ILE A 28 0.15 -12.72 10.38
CA ILE A 28 -0.60 -13.49 9.40
C ILE A 28 -2.08 -13.67 9.77
N GLU A 29 -2.40 -13.77 11.05
CA GLU A 29 -3.78 -13.87 11.54
C GLU A 29 -4.53 -12.57 11.32
N ILE A 30 -3.90 -11.44 11.62
CA ILE A 30 -4.47 -10.10 11.35
C ILE A 30 -4.76 -9.94 9.86
N LEU A 31 -3.82 -10.36 9.01
CA LEU A 31 -3.99 -10.35 7.55
C LEU A 31 -5.22 -11.19 7.15
N LEU A 32 -5.28 -12.43 7.61
CA LEU A 32 -6.35 -13.36 7.26
C LEU A 32 -7.72 -12.81 7.66
N PHE A 33 -7.91 -12.40 8.90
CA PHE A 33 -9.19 -11.85 9.37
C PHE A 33 -9.59 -10.59 8.64
N ARG A 34 -8.67 -9.65 8.44
CA ARG A 34 -8.92 -8.40 7.71
C ARG A 34 -9.45 -8.68 6.32
N PHE A 35 -8.78 -9.56 5.57
CA PHE A 35 -9.15 -9.80 4.17
C PHE A 35 -10.33 -10.76 4.00
N LEU A 36 -10.54 -11.69 4.91
CA LEU A 36 -11.77 -12.49 4.94
C LEU A 36 -13.01 -11.61 5.15
N LEU A 37 -12.96 -10.71 6.13
CA LEU A 37 -14.06 -9.77 6.40
C LEU A 37 -14.26 -8.81 5.22
N GLY A 38 -13.17 -8.27 4.66
CA GLY A 38 -13.22 -7.41 3.48
C GLY A 38 -13.80 -8.12 2.26
N ALA A 39 -13.38 -9.35 1.98
CA ALA A 39 -13.91 -10.17 0.89
C ALA A 39 -15.40 -10.47 1.10
N ALA A 40 -15.81 -10.88 2.32
CA ALA A 40 -17.21 -11.12 2.64
C ALA A 40 -18.06 -9.87 2.42
N ALA A 41 -17.62 -8.70 2.90
CA ALA A 41 -18.30 -7.43 2.68
C ALA A 41 -18.43 -7.09 1.17
N LEU A 42 -17.37 -7.27 0.39
CA LEU A 42 -17.40 -7.03 -1.06
C LEU A 42 -18.30 -8.02 -1.80
N PHE A 43 -18.38 -9.27 -1.35
CA PHE A 43 -19.33 -10.25 -1.91
C PHE A 43 -20.79 -9.88 -1.62
N LEU A 44 -21.09 -9.35 -0.43
CA LEU A 44 -22.41 -8.88 -0.06
C LEU A 44 -22.84 -7.64 -0.86
N VAL A 45 -21.92 -6.68 -1.01
CA VAL A 45 -22.20 -5.42 -1.73
C VAL A 45 -22.31 -5.64 -3.25
N CYS A 46 -21.48 -6.53 -3.80
CA CYS A 46 -21.45 -6.77 -5.24
C CYS A 46 -21.29 -8.26 -5.57
N PRO A 47 -22.36 -9.06 -5.55
CA PRO A 47 -22.30 -10.51 -5.83
C PRO A 47 -21.99 -10.84 -7.31
N ARG A 48 -21.98 -9.84 -8.19
CA ARG A 48 -21.77 -10.02 -9.63
C ARG A 48 -20.34 -10.51 -9.91
N ARG A 49 -20.20 -11.45 -10.86
CA ARG A 49 -18.90 -11.93 -11.31
C ARG A 49 -18.36 -11.10 -12.48
N MET A 50 -17.07 -10.82 -12.48
CA MET A 50 -16.38 -10.26 -13.63
C MET A 50 -16.30 -11.34 -14.72
N LYS A 51 -16.79 -11.05 -15.93
CA LYS A 51 -16.80 -11.96 -17.08
C LYS A 51 -15.98 -11.37 -18.21
N GLY A 52 -15.48 -12.23 -19.11
CA GLY A 52 -14.79 -11.81 -20.34
C GLY A 52 -13.34 -11.41 -20.14
N THR A 53 -12.70 -11.83 -19.04
CA THR A 53 -11.27 -11.60 -18.79
C THR A 53 -10.42 -12.60 -19.56
N SER A 54 -9.32 -12.12 -20.15
CA SER A 54 -8.33 -12.98 -20.79
C SER A 54 -7.38 -13.60 -19.75
N PRO A 55 -6.68 -14.73 -20.06
CA PRO A 55 -5.70 -15.33 -19.14
C PRO A 55 -4.60 -14.35 -18.70
N LYS A 56 -4.18 -13.43 -19.57
CA LYS A 56 -3.19 -12.40 -19.25
C LYS A 56 -3.74 -11.37 -18.24
N GLN A 57 -5.02 -11.03 -18.35
CA GLN A 57 -5.68 -10.14 -17.39
C GLN A 57 -5.83 -10.83 -16.03
N GLU A 58 -6.20 -12.11 -16.00
CA GLU A 58 -6.27 -12.90 -14.76
C GLU A 58 -4.90 -12.97 -14.05
N LEU A 59 -3.83 -13.22 -14.80
CA LEU A 59 -2.48 -13.22 -14.23
C LEU A 59 -2.10 -11.85 -13.66
N THR A 60 -2.50 -10.76 -14.33
CA THR A 60 -2.23 -9.39 -13.85
C THR A 60 -3.01 -9.09 -12.57
N LEU A 61 -4.28 -9.54 -12.48
CA LEU A 61 -5.11 -9.42 -11.27
C LEU A 61 -4.51 -10.24 -10.12
N ALA A 62 -4.09 -11.49 -10.39
CA ALA A 62 -3.44 -12.32 -9.38
C ALA A 62 -2.13 -11.71 -8.89
N ALA A 63 -1.31 -11.16 -9.79
CA ALA A 63 -0.08 -10.45 -9.43
C ALA A 63 -0.38 -9.19 -8.58
N ALA A 64 -1.45 -8.45 -8.91
CA ALA A 64 -1.89 -7.30 -8.11
C ALA A 64 -2.35 -7.73 -6.71
N GLY A 65 -3.12 -8.81 -6.59
CA GLY A 65 -3.53 -9.38 -5.31
C GLY A 65 -2.34 -9.85 -4.47
N LEU A 66 -1.39 -10.55 -5.10
CA LEU A 66 -0.18 -11.00 -4.43
C LEU A 66 0.64 -9.80 -3.89
N CYS A 67 0.88 -8.79 -4.71
CA CYS A 67 1.64 -7.61 -4.29
C CYS A 67 0.87 -6.75 -3.28
N GLY A 68 -0.35 -6.33 -3.61
CA GLY A 68 -1.10 -5.34 -2.83
C GLY A 68 -1.78 -5.89 -1.58
N ILE A 69 -2.19 -7.16 -1.61
CA ILE A 69 -2.92 -7.78 -0.50
C ILE A 69 -1.99 -8.66 0.35
N CYS A 70 -1.31 -9.62 -0.27
CA CYS A 70 -0.51 -10.59 0.48
C CYS A 70 0.83 -9.99 0.94
N LEU A 71 1.70 -9.64 0.00
CA LEU A 71 3.08 -9.27 0.33
C LEU A 71 3.17 -7.94 1.06
N TYR A 72 2.47 -6.91 0.58
CA TYR A 72 2.53 -5.59 1.20
C TYR A 72 2.10 -5.64 2.68
N TYR A 73 0.89 -6.13 2.95
CA TYR A 73 0.37 -6.13 4.33
C TYR A 73 1.10 -7.13 5.23
N LEU A 74 1.61 -8.24 4.70
CA LEU A 74 2.41 -9.15 5.48
C LEU A 74 3.74 -8.50 5.90
N LEU A 75 4.44 -7.86 4.96
CA LEU A 75 5.69 -7.16 5.23
C LEU A 75 5.48 -5.99 6.20
N GLU A 76 4.41 -5.19 6.03
CA GLU A 76 4.02 -4.11 6.91
C GLU A 76 3.72 -4.61 8.32
N ASN A 77 2.88 -5.64 8.46
CA ASN A 77 2.53 -6.21 9.75
C ASN A 77 3.76 -6.79 10.47
N ILE A 78 4.67 -7.47 9.74
CA ILE A 78 5.92 -7.96 10.31
C ILE A 78 6.84 -6.79 10.68
N ALA A 79 6.96 -5.74 9.85
CA ALA A 79 7.73 -4.55 10.18
C ALA A 79 7.26 -3.93 11.50
N LEU A 80 5.95 -3.84 11.72
CA LEU A 80 5.34 -3.31 12.94
C LEU A 80 5.66 -4.14 14.19
N THR A 81 6.07 -5.40 14.09
CA THR A 81 6.56 -6.17 15.24
C THR A 81 7.94 -5.72 15.70
N TYR A 82 8.78 -5.23 14.76
CA TYR A 82 10.17 -4.86 15.04
C TYR A 82 10.37 -3.36 15.28
N THR A 83 9.53 -2.49 14.71
CA THR A 83 9.71 -1.03 14.77
C THR A 83 8.43 -0.30 15.15
N MET A 84 8.52 1.01 15.36
CA MET A 84 7.39 1.85 15.72
C MET A 84 6.50 2.16 14.50
N ALA A 85 5.20 2.35 14.74
CA ALA A 85 4.26 2.74 13.67
C ALA A 85 4.66 4.05 12.96
N SER A 86 5.26 5.00 13.69
CA SER A 86 5.83 6.23 13.12
C SER A 86 6.95 5.95 12.13
N ASN A 87 7.87 5.02 12.46
CA ASN A 87 8.97 4.64 11.56
C ASN A 87 8.46 3.98 10.28
N VAL A 88 7.50 3.05 10.43
CA VAL A 88 6.84 2.42 9.25
C VAL A 88 6.17 3.49 8.38
N GLY A 89 5.46 4.44 8.97
CA GLY A 89 4.84 5.56 8.24
C GLY A 89 5.86 6.41 7.46
N ILE A 90 7.02 6.71 8.07
CA ILE A 90 8.13 7.42 7.40
C ILE A 90 8.65 6.60 6.20
N MET A 91 8.93 5.31 6.41
CA MET A 91 9.44 4.45 5.34
C MET A 91 8.43 4.31 4.20
N LEU A 92 7.13 4.19 4.50
CA LEU A 92 6.08 4.12 3.49
C LEU A 92 5.84 5.45 2.76
N SER A 93 6.27 6.59 3.30
CA SER A 93 6.19 7.88 2.60
C SER A 93 7.05 7.94 1.32
N VAL A 94 7.97 6.98 1.15
CA VAL A 94 8.77 6.82 -0.08
C VAL A 94 7.95 6.21 -1.24
N VAL A 95 6.79 5.62 -0.97
CA VAL A 95 5.93 4.96 -1.99
C VAL A 95 5.65 5.84 -3.21
N PRO A 96 5.24 7.10 -3.12
CA PRO A 96 4.99 7.94 -4.30
C PRO A 96 6.24 8.10 -5.17
N PHE A 97 7.41 8.20 -4.55
CA PHE A 97 8.69 8.31 -5.24
C PHE A 97 9.03 7.01 -6.01
N LEU A 98 8.94 5.86 -5.35
CA LEU A 98 9.15 4.55 -5.99
C LEU A 98 8.14 4.33 -7.12
N THR A 99 6.87 4.67 -6.88
CA THR A 99 5.81 4.54 -7.90
C THR A 99 6.12 5.41 -9.14
N ALA A 100 6.58 6.64 -8.94
CA ALA A 100 6.92 7.53 -10.06
C ALA A 100 8.13 7.00 -10.87
N ILE A 101 9.18 6.51 -10.20
CA ILE A 101 10.34 5.90 -10.87
C ILE A 101 9.90 4.67 -11.68
N LEU A 102 9.17 3.75 -11.05
CA LEU A 102 8.72 2.55 -11.71
C LEU A 102 7.74 2.85 -12.86
N THR A 103 6.85 3.84 -12.70
CA THR A 103 5.96 4.30 -13.77
C THR A 103 6.76 4.83 -14.96
N HIS A 104 7.78 5.64 -14.70
CA HIS A 104 8.66 6.15 -15.75
C HIS A 104 9.36 5.02 -16.53
N TRP A 105 9.78 3.96 -15.86
CA TRP A 105 10.47 2.84 -16.51
C TRP A 105 9.53 1.89 -17.25
N PHE A 106 8.39 1.53 -16.63
CA PHE A 106 7.49 0.51 -17.14
C PHE A 106 6.36 1.04 -18.03
N LEU A 107 5.94 2.30 -17.82
CA LEU A 107 4.87 2.96 -18.56
C LEU A 107 5.45 4.09 -19.43
N ARG A 108 6.37 3.74 -20.30
CA ARG A 108 7.13 4.67 -21.16
C ARG A 108 6.24 5.76 -21.75
N GLY A 109 6.46 7.01 -21.36
CA GLY A 109 5.87 8.20 -21.97
C GLY A 109 4.70 8.85 -21.22
N GLU A 110 4.14 8.24 -20.19
CA GLU A 110 3.00 8.82 -19.46
C GLU A 110 3.40 9.89 -18.44
N GLU A 111 4.56 9.76 -17.81
CA GLU A 111 5.05 10.75 -16.84
C GLU A 111 6.52 11.07 -17.04
N LYS A 112 6.81 12.37 -17.25
CA LYS A 112 8.19 12.88 -17.23
C LYS A 112 8.54 13.27 -15.81
N LEU A 113 9.55 12.62 -15.24
CA LEU A 113 10.11 13.01 -13.94
C LEU A 113 10.76 14.38 -14.09
N ARG A 114 10.06 15.43 -13.63
CA ARG A 114 10.56 16.82 -13.65
C ARG A 114 11.27 17.13 -12.34
N LEU A 115 12.21 18.06 -12.36
CA LEU A 115 12.93 18.52 -11.18
C LEU A 115 11.99 18.92 -10.01
N HIS A 116 10.86 19.54 -10.31
CA HIS A 116 9.84 19.91 -9.32
C HIS A 116 9.30 18.71 -8.52
N PHE A 117 9.22 17.51 -9.13
CA PHE A 117 8.83 16.30 -8.44
C PHE A 117 9.84 15.92 -7.35
N PHE A 118 11.13 15.95 -7.66
CA PHE A 118 12.20 15.65 -6.71
C PHE A 118 12.26 16.68 -5.58
N LEU A 119 12.11 17.97 -5.91
CA LEU A 119 12.07 19.04 -4.91
C LEU A 119 10.86 18.90 -3.98
N GLY A 120 9.67 18.64 -4.54
CA GLY A 120 8.45 18.41 -3.74
C GLY A 120 8.59 17.19 -2.83
N PHE A 121 9.19 16.11 -3.34
CA PHE A 121 9.46 14.91 -2.54
C PHE A 121 10.43 15.20 -1.39
N LEU A 122 11.52 15.93 -1.65
CA LEU A 122 12.49 16.32 -0.63
C LEU A 122 11.82 17.14 0.49
N VAL A 123 11.02 18.14 0.12
CA VAL A 123 10.26 18.97 1.08
C VAL A 123 9.30 18.11 1.91
N ALA A 124 8.60 17.16 1.27
CA ALA A 124 7.69 16.25 1.97
C ALA A 124 8.43 15.37 2.98
N ILE A 125 9.57 14.78 2.61
CA ILE A 125 10.41 13.97 3.52
C ILE A 125 10.90 14.81 4.70
N VAL A 126 11.40 16.03 4.45
CA VAL A 126 11.82 16.93 5.54
C VAL A 126 10.65 17.22 6.48
N GLY A 127 9.46 17.53 5.96
CA GLY A 127 8.25 17.75 6.77
C GLY A 127 7.87 16.53 7.63
N ILE A 128 7.92 15.33 7.06
CA ILE A 128 7.64 14.07 7.77
C ILE A 128 8.69 13.84 8.87
N CYS A 129 9.98 14.04 8.57
CA CYS A 129 11.04 13.93 9.55
C CYS A 129 10.83 14.92 10.72
N LEU A 130 10.52 16.18 10.44
CA LEU A 130 10.27 17.18 11.49
C LEU A 130 9.12 16.80 12.41
N ILE A 131 8.02 16.27 11.86
CA ILE A 131 6.88 15.80 12.65
C ILE A 131 7.28 14.59 13.49
N SER A 132 8.05 13.69 12.95
CA SER A 132 8.47 12.45 13.62
C SER A 132 9.53 12.70 14.70
N PHE A 133 10.40 13.70 14.50
CA PHE A 133 11.39 14.10 15.51
C PHE A 133 10.81 14.90 16.67
N ASN A 134 9.59 15.41 16.56
CA ASN A 134 8.96 16.22 17.61
C ASN A 134 8.48 15.35 18.79
N GLY A 135 9.44 14.88 19.61
CA GLY A 135 9.20 14.11 20.84
C GLY A 135 9.11 12.59 20.70
N ALA A 136 9.19 12.04 19.50
CA ALA A 136 9.28 10.60 19.30
C ALA A 136 10.73 10.11 19.39
N GLN A 137 10.99 9.13 20.24
CA GLN A 137 12.25 8.38 20.19
C GLN A 137 12.26 7.55 18.90
N LEU A 138 13.03 7.99 17.90
CA LEU A 138 13.31 7.19 16.72
C LEU A 138 14.20 6.01 17.15
N ALA A 139 13.59 4.91 17.51
CA ALA A 139 14.30 3.67 17.73
C ALA A 139 14.64 3.05 16.36
N TRP A 140 15.89 3.22 15.93
CA TRP A 140 16.37 2.59 14.72
C TRP A 140 16.37 1.07 14.86
N ASN A 141 15.56 0.38 14.07
CA ASN A 141 15.57 -1.08 14.00
C ASN A 141 15.73 -1.53 12.54
N PRO A 142 16.98 -1.89 12.12
CA PRO A 142 17.25 -2.21 10.72
C PRO A 142 16.32 -3.27 10.13
N LYS A 143 15.95 -4.30 10.91
CA LYS A 143 15.06 -5.36 10.41
C LYS A 143 13.66 -4.82 10.08
N GLY A 144 13.06 -4.06 11.00
CA GLY A 144 11.74 -3.46 10.78
C GLY A 144 11.74 -2.43 9.65
N ASP A 145 12.77 -1.58 9.63
CA ASP A 145 12.87 -0.50 8.66
C ASP A 145 13.11 -1.03 7.23
N TRP A 146 13.94 -2.06 7.05
CA TRP A 146 14.12 -2.73 5.76
C TRP A 146 12.85 -3.43 5.29
N LEU A 147 12.10 -4.08 6.18
CA LEU A 147 10.82 -4.70 5.84
C LEU A 147 9.79 -3.65 5.40
N ALA A 148 9.75 -2.49 6.06
CA ALA A 148 8.88 -1.38 5.68
C ALA A 148 9.25 -0.80 4.31
N LEU A 149 10.54 -0.64 4.00
CA LEU A 149 11.01 -0.22 2.67
C LEU A 149 10.66 -1.25 1.58
N LEU A 150 10.79 -2.54 1.88
CA LEU A 150 10.39 -3.59 0.97
C LEU A 150 8.87 -3.58 0.74
N ALA A 151 8.07 -3.34 1.78
CA ALA A 151 6.64 -3.13 1.67
C ALA A 151 6.33 -1.93 0.75
N ALA A 152 7.02 -0.80 0.91
CA ALA A 152 6.88 0.37 0.05
C ALA A 152 7.15 0.05 -1.42
N PHE A 153 8.19 -0.74 -1.71
CA PHE A 153 8.51 -1.17 -3.06
C PHE A 153 7.42 -2.07 -3.66
N VAL A 154 6.96 -3.06 -2.88
CA VAL A 154 5.87 -3.97 -3.30
C VAL A 154 4.57 -3.19 -3.57
N TRP A 155 4.25 -2.19 -2.74
CA TRP A 155 3.11 -1.31 -2.98
C TRP A 155 3.27 -0.47 -4.25
N ALA A 156 4.47 0.01 -4.55
CA ALA A 156 4.73 0.70 -5.80
C ALA A 156 4.51 -0.20 -7.03
N CYS A 157 4.92 -1.47 -6.96
CA CYS A 157 4.61 -2.47 -8.00
C CYS A 157 3.10 -2.70 -8.14
N TYR A 158 2.38 -2.84 -7.03
CA TYR A 158 0.92 -2.93 -7.01
C TYR A 158 0.27 -1.71 -7.67
N SER A 159 0.77 -0.51 -7.39
CA SER A 159 0.24 0.74 -7.95
C SER A 159 0.32 0.77 -9.48
N ILE A 160 1.39 0.23 -10.07
CA ILE A 160 1.54 0.10 -11.52
C ILE A 160 0.56 -0.94 -12.09
N LEU A 161 0.44 -2.09 -11.43
CA LEU A 161 -0.49 -3.13 -11.86
C LEU A 161 -1.94 -2.64 -11.83
N THR A 162 -2.34 -1.95 -10.77
CA THR A 162 -3.70 -1.38 -10.65
C THR A 162 -3.97 -0.28 -11.67
N ARG A 163 -2.98 0.56 -12.00
CA ARG A 163 -3.09 1.55 -13.08
C ARG A 163 -3.37 0.86 -14.42
N LYS A 164 -2.63 -0.22 -14.74
CA LYS A 164 -2.85 -1.04 -15.93
C LYS A 164 -4.23 -1.70 -15.93
N ILE A 165 -4.67 -2.23 -14.79
CA ILE A 165 -5.97 -2.88 -14.63
C ILE A 165 -7.11 -1.86 -14.81
N SER A 166 -6.95 -0.65 -14.26
CA SER A 166 -7.95 0.42 -14.37
C SER A 166 -8.20 0.86 -15.82
N ALA A 167 -7.18 0.76 -16.68
CA ALA A 167 -7.30 1.07 -18.11
C ALA A 167 -8.21 0.08 -18.88
N TRP A 168 -8.57 -1.06 -18.31
CA TRP A 168 -9.46 -2.04 -18.96
C TRP A 168 -10.94 -1.66 -18.89
N GLY A 169 -11.32 -0.62 -18.13
CA GLY A 169 -12.70 -0.10 -18.06
C GLY A 169 -13.69 -0.95 -17.28
N TYR A 170 -13.23 -1.95 -16.51
CA TYR A 170 -14.12 -2.69 -15.61
C TYR A 170 -14.52 -1.85 -14.39
N PRO A 171 -15.73 -2.08 -13.81
CA PRO A 171 -16.12 -1.41 -12.56
C PRO A 171 -15.15 -1.68 -11.44
N THR A 172 -14.68 -0.62 -10.74
CA THR A 172 -13.68 -0.68 -9.69
C THR A 172 -14.02 -1.70 -8.59
N VAL A 173 -15.29 -1.78 -8.17
CA VAL A 173 -15.74 -2.75 -7.15
C VAL A 173 -15.49 -4.20 -7.58
N LEU A 174 -15.69 -4.52 -8.87
CA LEU A 174 -15.43 -5.87 -9.40
C LEU A 174 -13.94 -6.17 -9.45
N ILE A 175 -13.12 -5.18 -9.82
CA ILE A 175 -11.65 -5.29 -9.79
C ILE A 175 -11.19 -5.53 -8.36
N THR A 176 -11.58 -4.67 -7.41
CA THR A 176 -11.17 -4.78 -5.99
C THR A 176 -11.54 -6.12 -5.37
N ARG A 177 -12.70 -6.67 -5.75
CA ARG A 177 -13.10 -8.00 -5.28
C ARG A 177 -12.29 -9.13 -5.92
N ARG A 178 -11.78 -8.93 -7.13
CA ARG A 178 -11.04 -9.97 -7.88
C ARG A 178 -9.55 -10.00 -7.51
N VAL A 179 -9.00 -8.84 -7.18
CA VAL A 179 -7.64 -8.68 -6.63
C VAL A 179 -7.58 -9.19 -5.19
#